data_ea9d667cd71cd84be190555e1398e1c5
#
_entry.id   ea9d667cd71cd84be190555e1398e1c5
#
_cell.length_a   1.000
_cell.length_b   1.000
_cell.length_c   1.000
_cell.angle_alpha   90.00
_cell.angle_beta   90.00
_cell.angle_gamma   90.00
#
_symmetry.space_group_name_H-M   'P 1'
#
loop_
_entity.id
_entity.type
_entity.pdbx_description
1 polymer ?
#
loop_
_entity_poly.entity_id
_entity_poly.type
_entity_poly.pdbx_seq_one_letter_code
_entity_poly.pdbx_strand_id
1 'polypeptide(L)'
;MYELLRIFARERHVRFVRHVERKRLATAPELQKTTMERTIIINIGRLAGILPEGVTRLCGSEMAKVETIEKAWLLAENGRIADFGRMDKLPDLQAEVVDARGGTVLPAFCDSHTHIVFADSREDEFVDKIRGLSYEEIAKRGGGILNSADLLHQTSEDALYEQAMCRAKEIMAKGTGCVEIKSGYGLSTEDELKMLRVVRRIKESSPMEVRANFLGAHAVSRQYAGRQGEYVDLVINEMMPRVAAEGLADYVDVFCDKGFFTPEETARILEAGAKYGLKGKIHGQELADSGGVEVAVAHKALSVDHLESMTDRDIELLRDSQTMPTALPGTSFFLNMDYAPARKMITSGLAVAIASDYNPGSTPSGDMKFAVSLACIKMRLLPEEAINAATINGAAAMGLGHEAGSITRGKLANLIITRPIKSLNFIPYAYTTPIIDRMVLRGKCVE
;
A
#
# COMPACT_ATOMS: atom_id res chain seq x y z
N MET A 1 -24.26 -16.27 78.33
CA MET A 1 -24.27 -16.89 77.00
C MET A 1 -24.61 -15.90 75.84
N TYR A 2 -25.42 -14.87 76.17
CA TYR A 2 -25.81 -13.84 75.12
C TYR A 2 -24.73 -12.79 74.83
N GLU A 3 -23.84 -12.46 75.71
CA GLU A 3 -22.76 -11.48 75.49
C GLU A 3 -21.58 -12.05 74.65
N LEU A 4 -21.27 -13.33 74.79
CA LEU A 4 -20.22 -13.98 73.99
C LEU A 4 -20.58 -14.07 72.51
N LEU A 5 -21.85 -14.25 72.18
CA LEU A 5 -22.32 -14.26 70.81
C LEU A 5 -22.25 -12.88 70.11
N ARG A 6 -22.37 -11.76 70.84
CA ARG A 6 -22.21 -10.40 70.30
C ARG A 6 -20.76 -10.04 70.03
N ILE A 7 -19.82 -10.54 70.80
CA ILE A 7 -18.37 -10.31 70.59
C ILE A 7 -17.92 -11.08 69.28
N PHE A 8 -18.34 -12.34 69.14
CA PHE A 8 -18.01 -13.13 67.93
C PHE A 8 -18.65 -12.59 66.65
N ALA A 9 -19.83 -12.00 66.72
CA ALA A 9 -20.47 -11.36 65.56
C ALA A 9 -19.77 -10.05 65.18
N ARG A 10 -19.28 -9.25 66.11
CA ARG A 10 -18.50 -8.03 65.83
C ARG A 10 -17.12 -8.34 65.22
N GLU A 11 -16.42 -9.34 65.69
CA GLU A 11 -15.12 -9.71 65.13
C GLU A 11 -15.23 -10.30 63.70
N ARG A 12 -16.27 -11.08 63.43
CA ARG A 12 -16.54 -11.55 62.04
C ARG A 12 -16.88 -10.41 61.10
N HIS A 13 -17.65 -9.42 61.54
CA HIS A 13 -18.03 -8.26 60.72
C HIS A 13 -16.81 -7.39 60.39
N VAL A 14 -15.93 -7.14 61.37
CA VAL A 14 -14.69 -6.36 61.18
C VAL A 14 -13.68 -7.11 60.28
N ARG A 15 -13.58 -8.45 60.37
CA ARG A 15 -12.74 -9.24 59.47
C ARG A 15 -13.29 -9.27 58.04
N PHE A 16 -14.60 -9.32 57.86
CA PHE A 16 -15.25 -9.30 56.54
C PHE A 16 -15.08 -7.94 55.87
N VAL A 17 -15.29 -6.84 56.59
CA VAL A 17 -15.10 -5.48 56.04
C VAL A 17 -13.63 -5.25 55.65
N ARG A 18 -12.66 -5.63 56.49
CA ARG A 18 -11.23 -5.54 56.15
C ARG A 18 -10.82 -6.45 54.96
N HIS A 19 -11.49 -7.58 54.80
CA HIS A 19 -11.22 -8.48 53.65
C HIS A 19 -11.81 -7.94 52.37
N VAL A 20 -12.98 -7.31 52.40
CA VAL A 20 -13.62 -6.64 51.24
C VAL A 20 -12.84 -5.36 50.86
N GLU A 21 -12.37 -4.56 51.82
CA GLU A 21 -11.52 -3.40 51.54
C GLU A 21 -10.15 -3.80 50.97
N ARG A 22 -9.50 -4.87 51.46
CA ARG A 22 -8.27 -5.40 50.86
C ARG A 22 -8.49 -5.94 49.44
N LYS A 23 -9.62 -6.57 49.15
CA LYS A 23 -9.95 -7.01 47.77
C LYS A 23 -10.29 -5.83 46.87
N ARG A 24 -10.92 -4.74 47.36
CA ARG A 24 -11.15 -3.52 46.57
C ARG A 24 -9.87 -2.73 46.29
N LEU A 25 -8.89 -2.75 47.20
CA LEU A 25 -7.57 -2.13 46.99
C LEU A 25 -6.65 -2.99 46.08
N ALA A 26 -6.91 -4.32 45.96
CA ALA A 26 -6.15 -5.20 45.07
C ALA A 26 -6.71 -5.30 43.65
N THR A 27 -7.85 -4.65 43.34
CA THR A 27 -8.47 -4.63 42.00
C THR A 27 -8.67 -3.22 41.44
N ALA A 28 -7.96 -2.22 41.97
CA ALA A 28 -7.74 -1.02 41.17
C ALA A 28 -6.88 -1.43 39.98
N PRO A 29 -7.35 -1.28 38.73
CA PRO A 29 -6.44 -1.48 37.61
C PRO A 29 -5.29 -0.48 37.84
N GLU A 30 -4.06 -1.01 37.95
CA GLU A 30 -2.89 -0.18 37.71
C GLU A 30 -3.18 0.53 36.40
N LEU A 31 -3.40 1.83 36.44
CA LEU A 31 -3.27 2.68 35.25
C LEU A 31 -1.84 2.41 34.79
N GLN A 32 -1.71 1.48 33.80
CA GLN A 32 -0.50 1.38 33.01
C GLN A 32 -0.26 2.81 32.52
N LYS A 33 0.72 3.49 33.14
CA LYS A 33 1.33 4.66 32.55
C LYS A 33 1.85 4.16 31.20
N THR A 34 1.06 4.32 30.16
CA THR A 34 1.52 4.20 28.80
C THR A 34 2.65 5.22 28.70
N THR A 35 3.87 4.74 28.84
CA THR A 35 5.06 5.56 28.59
C THR A 35 4.94 5.99 27.14
N MET A 36 4.81 7.29 26.91
CA MET A 36 4.72 7.86 25.58
C MET A 36 6.01 7.48 24.83
N GLU A 37 5.87 6.65 23.80
CA GLU A 37 7.02 6.25 22.97
C GLU A 37 7.43 7.46 22.13
N ARG A 38 8.68 7.90 22.29
CA ARG A 38 9.23 9.06 21.59
C ARG A 38 10.50 8.68 20.88
N THR A 39 10.60 9.06 19.62
CA THR A 39 11.82 8.98 18.82
C THR A 39 12.10 10.35 18.21
N ILE A 40 13.32 10.86 18.38
CA ILE A 40 13.77 12.10 17.78
C ILE A 40 14.86 11.82 16.76
N ILE A 41 14.64 12.25 15.51
CA ILE A 41 15.61 12.15 14.43
C ILE A 41 16.35 13.50 14.39
N ILE A 42 17.66 13.46 14.57
CA ILE A 42 18.53 14.64 14.62
C ILE A 42 19.54 14.63 13.46
N ASN A 43 20.26 15.73 13.30
CA ASN A 43 21.29 15.91 12.27
C ASN A 43 20.76 15.58 10.86
N ILE A 44 19.49 15.88 10.60
CA ILE A 44 18.89 15.76 9.27
C ILE A 44 19.51 16.84 8.38
N GLY A 45 20.21 16.44 7.31
CA GLY A 45 20.77 17.38 6.34
C GLY A 45 19.66 18.14 5.62
N ARG A 46 18.65 17.40 5.14
CA ARG A 46 17.44 17.94 4.51
C ARG A 46 16.22 17.11 4.92
N LEU A 47 15.20 17.75 5.48
CA LEU A 47 13.87 17.20 5.69
C LEU A 47 12.99 17.61 4.50
N ALA A 48 12.45 16.65 3.74
CA ALA A 48 11.75 16.90 2.48
C ALA A 48 10.35 16.28 2.47
N GLY A 49 9.44 16.83 1.64
CA GLY A 49 8.06 16.35 1.52
C GLY A 49 7.13 16.91 2.60
N ILE A 50 7.42 18.13 3.06
CA ILE A 50 6.60 18.84 4.05
C ILE A 50 5.33 19.36 3.37
N LEU A 51 4.17 19.04 3.95
CA LEU A 51 2.88 19.53 3.49
C LEU A 51 2.06 20.09 4.66
N PRO A 52 1.21 21.10 4.40
CA PRO A 52 0.24 21.60 5.37
C PRO A 52 -0.76 20.49 5.80
N GLU A 53 -1.34 20.68 6.99
CA GLU A 53 -2.45 19.84 7.44
C GLU A 53 -3.63 19.91 6.46
N GLY A 54 -4.34 18.78 6.29
CA GLY A 54 -5.48 18.68 5.38
C GLY A 54 -5.13 18.40 3.91
N VAL A 55 -3.88 18.54 3.49
CA VAL A 55 -3.45 18.16 2.13
C VAL A 55 -3.32 16.64 2.06
N THR A 56 -4.11 16.04 1.17
CA THR A 56 -4.20 14.58 1.01
C THR A 56 -3.70 14.07 -0.34
N ARG A 57 -3.53 14.96 -1.32
CA ARG A 57 -2.96 14.71 -2.65
C ARG A 57 -2.49 16.03 -3.25
N LEU A 58 -1.65 15.94 -4.26
CA LEU A 58 -1.16 17.06 -5.06
C LEU A 58 -1.58 16.90 -6.51
N CYS A 59 -2.01 18.00 -7.16
CA CYS A 59 -2.55 17.99 -8.52
C CYS A 59 -1.73 18.93 -9.43
N GLY A 60 -1.59 18.55 -10.68
CA GLY A 60 -1.00 19.41 -11.71
C GLY A 60 0.35 20.00 -11.28
N SER A 61 0.50 21.31 -11.37
CA SER A 61 1.75 22.02 -11.04
C SER A 61 2.15 21.96 -9.57
N GLU A 62 1.25 21.62 -8.65
CA GLU A 62 1.60 21.43 -7.23
C GLU A 62 2.50 20.21 -7.04
N MET A 63 2.39 19.20 -7.91
CA MET A 63 3.24 18.02 -7.85
C MET A 63 4.74 18.33 -8.03
N ALA A 64 5.09 19.44 -8.68
CA ALA A 64 6.48 19.89 -8.87
C ALA A 64 7.08 20.57 -7.62
N LYS A 65 6.33 20.66 -6.51
CA LYS A 65 6.78 21.32 -5.28
C LYS A 65 7.06 20.28 -4.21
N VAL A 66 8.30 20.28 -3.70
CA VAL A 66 8.69 19.53 -2.51
C VAL A 66 9.31 20.51 -1.52
N GLU A 67 8.52 20.90 -0.51
CA GLU A 67 9.02 21.80 0.53
C GLU A 67 10.04 21.09 1.42
N THR A 68 11.09 21.84 1.82
CA THR A 68 12.23 21.31 2.58
C THR A 68 12.66 22.22 3.72
N ILE A 69 13.22 21.62 4.78
CA ILE A 69 13.97 22.32 5.84
C ILE A 69 15.39 21.76 5.86
N GLU A 70 16.39 22.64 5.70
CA GLU A 70 17.78 22.26 5.82
C GLU A 70 18.21 22.26 7.30
N LYS A 71 19.12 21.33 7.67
CA LYS A 71 19.62 21.15 9.05
C LYS A 71 18.46 21.03 10.03
N ALA A 72 17.70 19.93 9.89
CA ALA A 72 16.44 19.72 10.59
C ALA A 72 16.52 18.65 11.69
N TRP A 73 15.47 18.61 12.50
CA TRP A 73 15.09 17.52 13.38
C TRP A 73 13.63 17.15 13.16
N LEU A 74 13.24 15.95 13.56
CA LEU A 74 11.85 15.46 13.53
C LEU A 74 11.58 14.62 14.78
N LEU A 75 10.47 14.89 15.45
CA LEU A 75 9.96 14.12 16.60
C LEU A 75 8.78 13.25 16.19
N ALA A 76 8.87 11.98 16.49
CA ALA A 76 7.76 11.03 16.43
C ALA A 76 7.29 10.69 17.85
N GLU A 77 5.97 10.71 18.08
CA GLU A 77 5.33 10.27 19.31
C GLU A 77 4.24 9.25 18.99
N ASN A 78 4.29 8.09 19.66
CA ASN A 78 3.33 7.01 19.47
C ASN A 78 3.13 6.63 17.99
N GLY A 79 4.22 6.59 17.23
CA GLY A 79 4.23 6.22 15.82
C GLY A 79 3.83 7.31 14.83
N ARG A 80 3.55 8.54 15.30
CA ARG A 80 3.12 9.66 14.47
C ARG A 80 4.10 10.83 14.55
N ILE A 81 4.18 11.63 13.48
CA ILE A 81 4.96 12.87 13.45
C ILE A 81 4.30 13.85 14.43
N ALA A 82 5.00 14.15 15.52
CA ALA A 82 4.53 15.11 16.51
C ALA A 82 4.96 16.52 16.16
N ASP A 83 6.25 16.70 15.83
CA ASP A 83 6.79 17.99 15.47
C ASP A 83 8.09 17.87 14.65
N PHE A 84 8.51 18.95 14.02
CA PHE A 84 9.76 19.05 13.28
C PHE A 84 10.18 20.51 13.13
N GLY A 85 11.47 20.74 12.91
CA GLY A 85 11.99 22.08 12.74
C GLY A 85 13.49 22.10 12.44
N ARG A 86 14.09 23.29 12.53
CA ARG A 86 15.55 23.48 12.34
C ARG A 86 16.31 23.03 13.58
N MET A 87 17.53 22.50 13.40
CA MET A 87 18.40 22.03 14.49
C MET A 87 18.70 23.09 15.56
N ASP A 88 18.76 24.37 15.18
CA ASP A 88 18.94 25.47 16.13
C ASP A 88 17.75 25.70 17.09
N LYS A 89 16.64 25.00 16.84
CA LYS A 89 15.43 24.97 17.67
C LYS A 89 15.10 23.56 18.16
N LEU A 90 16.11 22.70 18.31
CA LEU A 90 15.93 21.35 18.84
C LEU A 90 15.34 21.42 20.26
N PRO A 91 14.21 20.76 20.54
CA PRO A 91 13.62 20.74 21.88
C PRO A 91 14.47 19.89 22.85
N ASP A 92 14.55 20.33 24.11
CA ASP A 92 15.12 19.54 25.19
C ASP A 92 14.04 18.59 25.75
N LEU A 93 14.10 17.32 25.34
CA LEU A 93 13.16 16.30 25.75
C LEU A 93 13.82 14.91 25.78
N GLN A 94 13.24 13.99 26.57
CA GLN A 94 13.66 12.60 26.59
C GLN A 94 12.99 11.83 25.45
N ALA A 95 13.81 11.27 24.55
CA ALA A 95 13.40 10.44 23.42
C ALA A 95 14.51 9.45 23.04
N GLU A 96 14.17 8.39 22.33
CA GLU A 96 15.14 7.60 21.58
C GLU A 96 15.73 8.45 20.46
N VAL A 97 17.05 8.50 20.34
CA VAL A 97 17.73 9.36 19.38
C VAL A 97 18.17 8.56 18.17
N VAL A 98 17.74 9.00 16.99
CA VAL A 98 18.19 8.52 15.69
C VAL A 98 18.99 9.61 15.01
N ASP A 99 20.29 9.38 14.78
CA ASP A 99 21.15 10.34 14.09
C ASP A 99 21.10 10.10 12.57
N ALA A 100 20.56 11.05 11.81
CA ALA A 100 20.49 11.00 10.35
C ALA A 100 21.84 11.28 9.65
N ARG A 101 22.87 11.66 10.36
CA ARG A 101 24.27 11.87 9.88
C ARG A 101 24.36 12.76 8.63
N GLY A 102 23.50 13.77 8.53
CA GLY A 102 23.44 14.66 7.38
C GLY A 102 22.67 14.10 6.18
N GLY A 103 22.02 12.96 6.32
CA GLY A 103 21.16 12.36 5.30
C GLY A 103 19.90 13.18 5.03
N THR A 104 19.26 12.91 3.90
CA THR A 104 17.92 13.44 3.62
C THR A 104 16.89 12.53 4.27
N VAL A 105 15.91 13.14 4.96
CA VAL A 105 14.73 12.43 5.48
C VAL A 105 13.52 12.84 4.64
N LEU A 106 12.78 11.84 4.16
CA LEU A 106 11.58 12.03 3.34
C LEU A 106 10.53 10.98 3.73
N PRO A 107 9.23 11.17 3.37
CA PRO A 107 8.22 10.14 3.59
C PRO A 107 8.60 8.84 2.92
N ALA A 108 8.30 7.72 3.56
CA ALA A 108 8.41 6.41 2.93
C ALA A 108 7.49 6.31 1.71
N PHE A 109 7.88 5.52 0.72
CA PHE A 109 7.07 5.27 -0.46
C PHE A 109 5.75 4.58 -0.07
N CYS A 110 4.69 4.95 -0.80
CA CYS A 110 3.36 4.36 -0.70
C CYS A 110 3.07 3.63 -2.00
N ASP A 111 3.27 2.32 -2.00
CA ASP A 111 3.10 1.46 -3.17
C ASP A 111 1.65 0.97 -3.25
N SER A 112 0.85 1.64 -4.07
CA SER A 112 -0.59 1.48 -4.13
C SER A 112 -1.06 0.34 -5.04
N HIS A 113 -0.13 -0.48 -5.58
CA HIS A 113 -0.47 -1.58 -6.47
C HIS A 113 0.61 -2.66 -6.44
N THR A 114 0.36 -3.75 -5.73
CA THR A 114 1.24 -4.93 -5.72
C THR A 114 0.45 -6.24 -5.65
N HIS A 115 1.09 -7.31 -6.12
CA HIS A 115 0.60 -8.69 -6.04
C HIS A 115 1.64 -9.59 -5.37
N ILE A 116 2.28 -9.14 -4.28
CA ILE A 116 3.41 -9.85 -3.67
C ILE A 116 3.04 -11.21 -3.05
N VAL A 117 1.74 -11.53 -2.94
CA VAL A 117 1.26 -12.85 -2.53
C VAL A 117 1.09 -13.72 -3.78
N PHE A 118 2.14 -14.40 -4.17
CA PHE A 118 2.14 -15.40 -5.25
C PHE A 118 3.06 -16.56 -4.92
N ALA A 119 2.73 -17.73 -5.49
CA ALA A 119 3.56 -18.93 -5.36
C ALA A 119 4.54 -18.97 -6.51
N ASP A 120 5.81 -18.95 -6.25
CA ASP A 120 6.90 -19.09 -7.22
C ASP A 120 6.99 -17.99 -8.30
N SER A 121 8.10 -17.95 -9.00
CA SER A 121 8.41 -16.99 -10.06
C SER A 121 7.94 -17.49 -11.44
N ARG A 122 8.03 -16.63 -12.43
CA ARG A 122 7.70 -16.93 -13.83
C ARG A 122 8.90 -16.67 -14.74
N GLU A 123 10.11 -16.97 -14.28
CA GLU A 123 11.34 -16.72 -15.03
C GLU A 123 11.46 -17.49 -16.36
N ASP A 124 10.84 -18.66 -16.46
CA ASP A 124 10.81 -19.40 -17.74
C ASP A 124 9.98 -18.66 -18.80
N GLU A 125 8.88 -18.01 -18.38
CA GLU A 125 8.08 -17.17 -19.27
C GLU A 125 8.85 -15.90 -19.69
N PHE A 126 9.73 -15.38 -18.84
CA PHE A 126 10.60 -14.28 -19.19
C PHE A 126 11.55 -14.67 -20.33
N VAL A 127 12.12 -15.87 -20.30
CA VAL A 127 12.95 -16.39 -21.40
C VAL A 127 12.14 -16.54 -22.69
N ASP A 128 10.90 -17.01 -22.61
CA ASP A 128 10.02 -17.13 -23.76
C ASP A 128 9.67 -15.76 -24.37
N LYS A 129 9.43 -14.74 -23.55
CA LYS A 129 9.26 -13.35 -24.02
C LYS A 129 10.49 -12.82 -24.74
N ILE A 130 11.71 -13.05 -24.23
CA ILE A 130 12.97 -12.66 -24.90
C ILE A 130 13.09 -13.34 -26.26
N ARG A 131 12.62 -14.56 -26.40
CA ARG A 131 12.58 -15.31 -27.66
C ARG A 131 11.51 -14.80 -28.65
N GLY A 132 10.70 -13.84 -28.24
CA GLY A 132 9.68 -13.20 -29.07
C GLY A 132 8.33 -13.91 -29.09
N LEU A 133 8.07 -14.81 -28.13
CA LEU A 133 6.75 -15.42 -28.02
C LEU A 133 5.72 -14.39 -27.56
N SER A 134 4.56 -14.40 -28.20
CA SER A 134 3.42 -13.60 -27.79
C SER A 134 2.83 -14.09 -26.45
N TYR A 135 2.07 -13.20 -25.78
CA TYR A 135 1.33 -13.57 -24.58
C TYR A 135 0.42 -14.79 -24.78
N GLU A 136 -0.27 -14.86 -25.96
CA GLU A 136 -1.12 -16.02 -26.31
C GLU A 136 -0.33 -17.32 -26.43
N GLU A 137 0.86 -17.28 -27.03
CA GLU A 137 1.73 -18.45 -27.18
C GLU A 137 2.23 -18.93 -25.83
N ILE A 138 2.60 -18.01 -24.93
CA ILE A 138 2.99 -18.32 -23.57
C ILE A 138 1.81 -18.93 -22.79
N ALA A 139 0.62 -18.34 -22.90
CA ALA A 139 -0.59 -18.87 -22.25
C ALA A 139 -0.96 -20.28 -22.79
N LYS A 140 -0.84 -20.53 -24.10
CA LYS A 140 -1.07 -21.86 -24.70
C LYS A 140 -0.09 -22.93 -24.19
N ARG A 141 1.12 -22.51 -23.79
CA ARG A 141 2.12 -23.40 -23.15
C ARG A 141 1.88 -23.63 -21.66
N GLY A 142 0.81 -23.09 -21.12
CA GLY A 142 0.44 -23.23 -19.71
C GLY A 142 0.93 -22.10 -18.81
N GLY A 143 1.51 -21.02 -19.35
CA GLY A 143 1.94 -19.83 -18.62
C GLY A 143 0.81 -18.88 -18.29
N GLY A 144 1.17 -17.69 -17.79
CA GLY A 144 0.25 -16.61 -17.46
C GLY A 144 -0.38 -16.71 -16.06
N ILE A 145 -1.42 -15.91 -15.83
CA ILE A 145 -2.15 -15.85 -14.56
C ILE A 145 -2.67 -17.23 -14.15
N LEU A 146 -3.15 -18.04 -15.10
CA LEU A 146 -3.68 -19.38 -14.84
C LEU A 146 -2.62 -20.35 -14.30
N ASN A 147 -1.37 -20.26 -14.77
CA ASN A 147 -0.26 -21.04 -14.24
C ASN A 147 0.05 -20.62 -12.79
N SER A 148 0.08 -19.33 -12.52
CA SER A 148 0.26 -18.83 -11.15
C SER A 148 -0.86 -19.34 -10.21
N ALA A 149 -2.09 -19.43 -10.72
CA ALA A 149 -3.22 -19.97 -9.96
C ALA A 149 -3.06 -21.48 -9.66
N ASP A 150 -2.64 -22.27 -10.64
CA ASP A 150 -2.39 -23.71 -10.48
C ASP A 150 -1.29 -23.99 -9.43
N LEU A 151 -0.21 -23.19 -9.44
CA LEU A 151 0.87 -23.26 -8.45
C LEU A 151 0.39 -22.84 -7.05
N LEU A 152 -0.36 -21.75 -6.97
CA LEU A 152 -0.91 -21.24 -5.71
C LEU A 152 -1.90 -22.22 -5.08
N HIS A 153 -2.72 -22.89 -5.89
CA HIS A 153 -3.63 -23.92 -5.42
C HIS A 153 -2.90 -25.06 -4.67
N GLN A 154 -1.73 -25.46 -5.17
CA GLN A 154 -0.90 -26.51 -4.58
C GLN A 154 -0.04 -26.02 -3.39
N THR A 155 0.10 -24.71 -3.20
CA THR A 155 0.94 -24.13 -2.16
C THR A 155 0.14 -23.95 -0.87
N SER A 156 0.70 -24.39 0.27
CA SER A 156 0.07 -24.18 1.57
C SER A 156 0.06 -22.70 1.96
N GLU A 157 -0.88 -22.32 2.82
CA GLU A 157 -0.97 -20.93 3.33
C GLU A 157 0.33 -20.49 4.03
N ASP A 158 0.97 -21.38 4.81
CA ASP A 158 2.23 -21.06 5.49
C ASP A 158 3.38 -20.85 4.51
N ALA A 159 3.54 -21.71 3.51
CA ALA A 159 4.57 -21.54 2.49
C ALA A 159 4.36 -20.26 1.67
N LEU A 160 3.09 -19.94 1.35
CA LEU A 160 2.73 -18.71 0.65
C LEU A 160 3.04 -17.47 1.51
N TYR A 161 2.76 -17.53 2.82
CA TYR A 161 3.10 -16.46 3.76
C TYR A 161 4.60 -16.23 3.86
N GLU A 162 5.42 -17.26 4.00
CA GLU A 162 6.87 -17.12 4.10
C GLU A 162 7.46 -16.48 2.83
N GLN A 163 7.02 -16.91 1.66
CA GLN A 163 7.45 -16.32 0.39
C GLN A 163 7.03 -14.85 0.28
N ALA A 164 5.78 -14.53 0.60
CA ALA A 164 5.26 -13.17 0.54
C ALA A 164 5.93 -12.25 1.57
N MET A 165 6.24 -12.77 2.77
CA MET A 165 6.97 -12.02 3.79
C MET A 165 8.42 -11.72 3.39
N CYS A 166 9.09 -12.61 2.66
CA CYS A 166 10.41 -12.29 2.08
C CYS A 166 10.33 -11.08 1.14
N ARG A 167 9.32 -11.05 0.24
CA ARG A 167 9.08 -9.92 -0.67
C ARG A 167 8.68 -8.65 0.09
N ALA A 168 7.85 -8.77 1.13
CA ALA A 168 7.47 -7.65 1.99
C ALA A 168 8.68 -7.02 2.68
N LYS A 169 9.61 -7.83 3.19
CA LYS A 169 10.87 -7.35 3.77
C LYS A 169 11.77 -6.69 2.72
N GLU A 170 11.83 -7.25 1.51
CA GLU A 170 12.58 -6.68 0.40
C GLU A 170 12.10 -5.27 0.05
N ILE A 171 10.79 -5.07 -0.17
CA ILE A 171 10.25 -3.75 -0.53
C ILE A 171 10.39 -2.75 0.62
N MET A 172 10.24 -3.21 1.86
CA MET A 172 10.46 -2.38 3.05
C MET A 172 11.90 -1.86 3.12
N ALA A 173 12.89 -2.72 2.92
CA ALA A 173 14.29 -2.32 2.86
C ALA A 173 14.60 -1.36 1.71
N LYS A 174 13.78 -1.37 0.65
CA LYS A 174 13.87 -0.46 -0.51
C LYS A 174 13.03 0.82 -0.37
N GLY A 175 12.48 1.09 0.81
CA GLY A 175 11.84 2.37 1.12
C GLY A 175 10.32 2.36 1.17
N THR A 176 9.64 1.23 0.96
CA THR A 176 8.19 1.15 1.03
C THR A 176 7.73 1.10 2.49
N GLY A 177 6.89 2.05 2.89
CA GLY A 177 6.32 2.14 4.24
C GLY A 177 4.81 1.90 4.28
N CYS A 178 4.14 2.05 3.13
CA CYS A 178 2.74 1.71 2.94
C CYS A 178 2.63 0.85 1.68
N VAL A 179 1.85 -0.23 1.73
CA VAL A 179 1.70 -1.15 0.60
C VAL A 179 0.26 -1.64 0.47
N GLU A 180 -0.23 -1.66 -0.75
CA GLU A 180 -1.45 -2.37 -1.10
C GLU A 180 -1.09 -3.74 -1.67
N ILE A 181 -1.72 -4.79 -1.15
CA ILE A 181 -1.48 -6.16 -1.57
C ILE A 181 -2.80 -6.73 -2.11
N LYS A 182 -2.79 -7.10 -3.38
CA LYS A 182 -3.94 -7.68 -4.08
C LYS A 182 -3.91 -9.21 -4.01
N SER A 183 -5.08 -9.83 -3.95
CA SER A 183 -5.28 -11.23 -4.30
C SER A 183 -5.28 -11.42 -5.84
N GLY A 184 -5.98 -12.39 -6.39
CA GLY A 184 -6.19 -12.52 -7.84
C GLY A 184 -5.41 -13.63 -8.52
N TYR A 185 -4.61 -14.39 -7.78
CA TYR A 185 -4.03 -15.64 -8.26
C TYR A 185 -4.70 -16.87 -7.64
N GLY A 186 -5.77 -16.70 -6.86
CA GLY A 186 -6.56 -17.81 -6.35
C GLY A 186 -7.52 -18.38 -7.37
N LEU A 187 -8.28 -17.52 -8.03
CA LEU A 187 -9.31 -17.82 -9.04
C LEU A 187 -10.33 -18.89 -8.60
N SER A 188 -10.38 -19.17 -7.31
CA SER A 188 -11.39 -19.98 -6.63
C SER A 188 -11.70 -19.37 -5.28
N THR A 189 -12.85 -19.71 -4.70
CA THR A 189 -13.26 -19.14 -3.41
C THR A 189 -12.22 -19.43 -2.31
N GLU A 190 -11.77 -20.66 -2.19
CA GLU A 190 -10.84 -21.05 -1.12
C GLU A 190 -9.44 -20.44 -1.30
N ASP A 191 -8.95 -20.36 -2.54
CA ASP A 191 -7.61 -19.85 -2.79
C ASP A 191 -7.55 -18.32 -2.71
N GLU A 192 -8.61 -17.61 -3.12
CA GLU A 192 -8.71 -16.15 -2.90
C GLU A 192 -8.73 -15.81 -1.40
N LEU A 193 -9.51 -16.55 -0.61
CA LEU A 193 -9.50 -16.40 0.85
C LEU A 193 -8.14 -16.74 1.46
N LYS A 194 -7.47 -17.80 0.98
CA LYS A 194 -6.10 -18.17 1.40
C LYS A 194 -5.13 -17.02 1.17
N MET A 195 -5.16 -16.40 -0.03
CA MET A 195 -4.32 -15.24 -0.33
C MET A 195 -4.59 -14.08 0.62
N LEU A 196 -5.85 -13.71 0.81
CA LEU A 196 -6.23 -12.59 1.68
C LEU A 196 -5.92 -12.86 3.16
N ARG A 197 -6.00 -14.10 3.62
CA ARG A 197 -5.54 -14.48 4.97
C ARG A 197 -4.03 -14.30 5.11
N VAL A 198 -3.24 -14.61 4.07
CA VAL A 198 -1.81 -14.31 4.03
C VAL A 198 -1.57 -12.79 4.11
N VAL A 199 -2.34 -11.97 3.37
CA VAL A 199 -2.24 -10.50 3.47
C VAL A 199 -2.52 -10.02 4.89
N ARG A 200 -3.55 -10.58 5.56
CA ARG A 200 -3.86 -10.27 6.98
C ARG A 200 -2.69 -10.61 7.90
N ARG A 201 -2.07 -11.77 7.74
CA ARG A 201 -0.88 -12.17 8.51
C ARG A 201 0.30 -11.22 8.29
N ILE A 202 0.53 -10.75 7.06
CA ILE A 202 1.55 -9.74 6.75
C ILE A 202 1.22 -8.42 7.47
N LYS A 203 -0.03 -7.97 7.43
CA LYS A 203 -0.50 -6.77 8.13
C LYS A 203 -0.28 -6.83 9.63
N GLU A 204 -0.47 -7.99 10.25
CA GLU A 204 -0.31 -8.21 11.69
C GLU A 204 1.16 -8.32 12.13
N SER A 205 2.03 -8.80 11.25
CA SER A 205 3.44 -9.11 11.56
C SER A 205 4.45 -8.11 11.02
N SER A 206 4.04 -7.20 10.13
CA SER A 206 4.89 -6.18 9.52
C SER A 206 4.66 -4.80 10.14
N PRO A 207 5.69 -3.94 10.29
CA PRO A 207 5.51 -2.55 10.70
C PRO A 207 4.95 -1.65 9.60
N MET A 208 4.87 -2.12 8.35
CA MET A 208 4.27 -1.37 7.23
C MET A 208 2.78 -1.13 7.43
N GLU A 209 2.25 -0.05 6.84
CA GLU A 209 0.81 0.13 6.68
C GLU A 209 0.34 -0.69 5.47
N VAL A 210 -0.45 -1.75 5.71
CA VAL A 210 -0.91 -2.70 4.68
C VAL A 210 -2.39 -2.50 4.41
N ARG A 211 -2.75 -2.41 3.12
CA ARG A 211 -4.12 -2.47 2.62
C ARG A 211 -4.33 -3.74 1.81
N ALA A 212 -5.44 -4.41 2.05
CA ALA A 212 -5.80 -5.65 1.37
C ALA A 212 -6.82 -5.37 0.26
N ASN A 213 -6.57 -5.91 -0.93
CA ASN A 213 -7.43 -5.72 -2.09
C ASN A 213 -7.89 -7.08 -2.63
N PHE A 214 -9.21 -7.29 -2.70
CA PHE A 214 -9.82 -8.47 -3.28
C PHE A 214 -9.94 -8.32 -4.80
N LEU A 215 -9.13 -9.07 -5.53
CA LEU A 215 -9.09 -9.11 -6.99
C LEU A 215 -9.56 -10.47 -7.53
N GLY A 216 -10.70 -10.99 -7.07
CA GLY A 216 -11.26 -12.26 -7.58
C GLY A 216 -11.52 -12.24 -9.10
N ALA A 217 -11.73 -11.05 -9.66
CA ALA A 217 -11.91 -10.82 -11.09
C ALA A 217 -10.59 -10.39 -11.79
N HIS A 218 -9.51 -11.13 -11.59
CA HIS A 218 -8.23 -10.92 -12.29
C HIS A 218 -8.17 -11.69 -13.62
N ALA A 219 -8.69 -12.91 -13.65
CA ALA A 219 -8.88 -13.72 -14.85
C ALA A 219 -10.02 -14.73 -14.61
N VAL A 220 -10.57 -15.27 -15.68
CA VAL A 220 -11.56 -16.36 -15.58
C VAL A 220 -10.83 -17.67 -15.32
N SER A 221 -11.20 -18.39 -14.25
CA SER A 221 -10.56 -19.65 -13.92
C SER A 221 -10.82 -20.73 -14.99
N ARG A 222 -9.93 -21.73 -15.09
CA ARG A 222 -10.04 -22.83 -16.05
C ARG A 222 -11.39 -23.57 -15.97
N GLN A 223 -11.96 -23.68 -14.77
CA GLN A 223 -13.25 -24.35 -14.56
C GLN A 223 -14.42 -23.61 -15.22
N TYR A 224 -14.27 -22.30 -15.44
CA TYR A 224 -15.29 -21.43 -16.04
C TYR A 224 -14.92 -20.99 -17.46
N ALA A 225 -13.97 -21.67 -18.13
CA ALA A 225 -13.63 -21.34 -19.51
C ALA A 225 -14.85 -21.31 -20.43
N GLY A 226 -15.09 -20.20 -21.12
CA GLY A 226 -16.27 -19.95 -21.94
C GLY A 226 -17.56 -19.64 -21.18
N ARG A 227 -17.52 -19.50 -19.84
CA ARG A 227 -18.67 -19.22 -18.97
C ARG A 227 -18.36 -18.03 -18.04
N GLN A 228 -17.84 -16.93 -18.61
CA GLN A 228 -17.36 -15.76 -17.85
C GLN A 228 -18.45 -15.16 -16.97
N GLY A 229 -19.72 -15.07 -17.46
CA GLY A 229 -20.82 -14.56 -16.64
C GLY A 229 -21.07 -15.38 -15.37
N GLU A 230 -20.93 -16.73 -15.44
CA GLU A 230 -21.07 -17.59 -14.26
C GLU A 230 -19.90 -17.40 -13.29
N TYR A 231 -18.68 -17.10 -13.80
CA TYR A 231 -17.54 -16.77 -12.96
C TYR A 231 -17.74 -15.41 -12.23
N VAL A 232 -18.28 -14.41 -12.92
CA VAL A 232 -18.68 -13.14 -12.30
C VAL A 232 -19.71 -13.36 -11.19
N ASP A 233 -20.69 -14.25 -11.43
CA ASP A 233 -21.67 -14.62 -10.41
C ASP A 233 -21.03 -15.33 -9.21
N LEU A 234 -20.02 -16.18 -9.41
CA LEU A 234 -19.22 -16.79 -8.33
C LEU A 234 -18.49 -15.71 -7.51
N VAL A 235 -17.83 -14.75 -8.17
CA VAL A 235 -17.15 -13.65 -7.50
C VAL A 235 -18.10 -12.84 -6.62
N ILE A 236 -19.28 -12.50 -7.17
CA ILE A 236 -20.28 -11.65 -6.49
C ILE A 236 -21.02 -12.39 -5.39
N ASN A 237 -21.48 -13.62 -5.65
CA ASN A 237 -22.43 -14.30 -4.79
C ASN A 237 -21.80 -15.28 -3.80
N GLU A 238 -20.53 -15.67 -4.00
CA GLU A 238 -19.84 -16.61 -3.12
C GLU A 238 -18.54 -16.03 -2.55
N MET A 239 -17.59 -15.60 -3.39
CA MET A 239 -16.29 -15.12 -2.91
C MET A 239 -16.47 -13.87 -2.05
N MET A 240 -17.09 -12.83 -2.58
CA MET A 240 -17.20 -11.52 -1.93
C MET A 240 -17.93 -11.57 -0.57
N PRO A 241 -19.07 -12.25 -0.40
CA PRO A 241 -19.69 -12.43 0.91
C PRO A 241 -18.77 -13.07 1.94
N ARG A 242 -17.96 -14.06 1.55
CA ARG A 242 -17.02 -14.73 2.45
C ARG A 242 -15.83 -13.85 2.80
N VAL A 243 -15.29 -13.09 1.83
CA VAL A 243 -14.26 -12.07 2.06
C VAL A 243 -14.75 -11.03 3.07
N ALA A 244 -15.98 -10.55 2.90
CA ALA A 244 -16.59 -9.57 3.79
C ALA A 244 -16.88 -10.14 5.18
N ALA A 245 -17.38 -11.37 5.27
CA ALA A 245 -17.67 -12.03 6.55
C ALA A 245 -16.42 -12.23 7.43
N GLU A 246 -15.25 -12.45 6.82
CA GLU A 246 -13.98 -12.55 7.53
C GLU A 246 -13.25 -11.20 7.68
N GLY A 247 -13.76 -10.11 7.10
CA GLY A 247 -13.12 -8.79 7.13
C GLY A 247 -11.73 -8.77 6.49
N LEU A 248 -11.55 -9.46 5.36
CA LEU A 248 -10.24 -9.71 4.76
C LEU A 248 -9.76 -8.64 3.80
N ALA A 249 -10.63 -7.76 3.30
CA ALA A 249 -10.27 -6.78 2.29
C ALA A 249 -10.79 -5.38 2.62
N ASP A 250 -10.01 -4.36 2.23
CA ASP A 250 -10.37 -2.95 2.25
C ASP A 250 -11.00 -2.53 0.92
N TYR A 251 -10.62 -3.21 -0.18
CA TYR A 251 -10.99 -2.87 -1.57
C TYR A 251 -11.49 -4.08 -2.34
N VAL A 252 -12.22 -3.81 -3.42
CA VAL A 252 -12.54 -4.76 -4.49
C VAL A 252 -11.98 -4.22 -5.81
N ASP A 253 -11.39 -5.09 -6.61
CA ASP A 253 -10.70 -4.74 -7.85
C ASP A 253 -11.13 -5.65 -9.00
N VAL A 254 -11.02 -5.15 -10.22
CA VAL A 254 -11.38 -5.87 -11.45
C VAL A 254 -10.37 -5.55 -12.55
N PHE A 255 -9.94 -6.55 -13.29
CA PHE A 255 -9.17 -6.34 -14.51
C PHE A 255 -10.13 -6.06 -15.67
N CYS A 256 -10.46 -4.77 -15.83
CA CYS A 256 -11.34 -4.26 -16.87
C CYS A 256 -10.56 -3.94 -18.14
N ASP A 257 -10.28 -4.94 -18.96
CA ASP A 257 -9.52 -4.73 -20.18
C ASP A 257 -9.90 -5.72 -21.27
N LYS A 258 -9.43 -5.47 -22.49
CA LYS A 258 -9.66 -6.33 -23.65
C LYS A 258 -9.19 -7.77 -23.42
N GLY A 259 -10.12 -8.71 -23.49
CA GLY A 259 -9.84 -10.14 -23.24
C GLY A 259 -10.00 -10.57 -21.79
N PHE A 260 -10.33 -9.64 -20.88
CA PHE A 260 -10.64 -9.87 -19.47
C PHE A 260 -12.10 -9.49 -19.17
N PHE A 261 -12.38 -8.69 -18.15
CA PHE A 261 -13.75 -8.34 -17.79
C PHE A 261 -14.22 -7.08 -18.50
N THR A 262 -15.51 -7.06 -18.86
CA THR A 262 -16.13 -5.92 -19.55
C THR A 262 -16.47 -4.80 -18.56
N PRO A 263 -16.73 -3.56 -19.04
CA PRO A 263 -17.23 -2.47 -18.21
C PRO A 263 -18.52 -2.83 -17.44
N GLU A 264 -19.45 -3.56 -18.07
CA GLU A 264 -20.72 -3.97 -17.45
C GLU A 264 -20.50 -4.99 -16.33
N GLU A 265 -19.61 -5.96 -16.53
CA GLU A 265 -19.23 -6.93 -15.51
C GLU A 265 -18.49 -6.25 -14.35
N THR A 266 -17.59 -5.32 -14.68
CA THR A 266 -16.85 -4.50 -13.70
C THR A 266 -17.83 -3.70 -12.84
N ALA A 267 -18.79 -3.01 -13.44
CA ALA A 267 -19.81 -2.26 -12.72
C ALA A 267 -20.57 -3.15 -11.72
N ARG A 268 -21.02 -4.34 -12.15
CA ARG A 268 -21.72 -5.30 -11.29
C ARG A 268 -20.88 -5.73 -10.07
N ILE A 269 -19.60 -5.97 -10.28
CA ILE A 269 -18.67 -6.39 -9.20
C ILE A 269 -18.43 -5.23 -8.22
N LEU A 270 -18.21 -4.01 -8.73
CA LEU A 270 -18.02 -2.81 -7.89
C LEU A 270 -19.28 -2.49 -7.07
N GLU A 271 -20.46 -2.57 -7.67
CA GLU A 271 -21.75 -2.39 -6.98
C GLU A 271 -21.98 -3.42 -5.88
N ALA A 272 -21.57 -4.67 -6.13
CA ALA A 272 -21.65 -5.72 -5.14
C ALA A 272 -20.69 -5.45 -3.98
N GLY A 273 -19.42 -5.04 -4.26
CA GLY A 273 -18.44 -4.69 -3.25
C GLY A 273 -18.87 -3.53 -2.37
N ALA A 274 -19.49 -2.51 -2.96
CA ALA A 274 -20.00 -1.35 -2.23
C ALA A 274 -21.03 -1.72 -1.15
N LYS A 275 -21.83 -2.78 -1.35
CA LYS A 275 -22.78 -3.29 -0.35
C LYS A 275 -22.11 -3.82 0.92
N TYR A 276 -20.84 -4.22 0.81
CA TYR A 276 -20.00 -4.69 1.93
C TYR A 276 -19.03 -3.61 2.42
N GLY A 277 -19.12 -2.38 1.89
CA GLY A 277 -18.21 -1.29 2.28
C GLY A 277 -16.83 -1.34 1.63
N LEU A 278 -16.60 -2.23 0.66
CA LEU A 278 -15.36 -2.29 -0.10
C LEU A 278 -15.32 -1.14 -1.10
N LYS A 279 -14.20 -0.41 -1.14
CA LYS A 279 -14.00 0.65 -2.14
C LYS A 279 -13.51 0.03 -3.44
N GLY A 280 -14.02 0.53 -4.57
CA GLY A 280 -13.62 0.05 -5.89
C GLY A 280 -12.21 0.50 -6.28
N LYS A 281 -11.47 -0.36 -6.93
CA LYS A 281 -10.25 -0.09 -7.72
C LYS A 281 -10.37 -0.83 -9.05
N ILE A 282 -9.60 -0.43 -10.06
CA ILE A 282 -9.68 -1.03 -11.39
C ILE A 282 -8.29 -1.09 -12.02
N HIS A 283 -7.91 -2.26 -12.56
CA HIS A 283 -6.91 -2.34 -13.62
C HIS A 283 -7.59 -1.97 -14.92
N GLY A 284 -7.14 -0.94 -15.59
CA GLY A 284 -7.79 -0.47 -16.81
C GLY A 284 -6.86 0.21 -17.79
N GLN A 285 -7.21 0.11 -19.06
CA GLN A 285 -6.46 0.68 -20.17
C GLN A 285 -4.98 0.25 -20.19
N GLU A 286 -4.66 -0.97 -19.77
CA GLU A 286 -3.33 -1.55 -19.92
C GLU A 286 -3.09 -1.97 -21.38
N LEU A 287 -4.02 -2.77 -21.93
CA LEU A 287 -3.86 -3.40 -23.25
C LEU A 287 -4.61 -2.65 -24.35
N ALA A 288 -5.71 -1.98 -24.00
CA ALA A 288 -6.55 -1.25 -24.93
C ALA A 288 -7.40 -0.17 -24.22
N ASP A 289 -7.99 0.74 -25.00
CA ASP A 289 -9.09 1.59 -24.55
C ASP A 289 -10.35 0.73 -24.38
N SER A 290 -10.56 0.26 -23.17
CA SER A 290 -11.59 -0.75 -22.83
C SER A 290 -12.73 -0.20 -21.95
N GLY A 291 -12.79 1.11 -21.72
CA GLY A 291 -13.85 1.73 -20.89
C GLY A 291 -13.61 1.61 -19.39
N GLY A 292 -12.44 1.17 -18.94
CA GLY A 292 -12.09 1.04 -17.51
C GLY A 292 -12.13 2.36 -16.76
N VAL A 293 -11.68 3.46 -17.38
CA VAL A 293 -11.70 4.80 -16.77
C VAL A 293 -13.14 5.31 -16.58
N GLU A 294 -14.01 5.13 -17.58
CA GLU A 294 -15.42 5.53 -17.49
C GLU A 294 -16.12 4.83 -16.31
N VAL A 295 -15.90 3.52 -16.18
CA VAL A 295 -16.47 2.72 -15.08
C VAL A 295 -15.89 3.16 -13.74
N ALA A 296 -14.57 3.40 -13.66
CA ALA A 296 -13.92 3.88 -12.46
C ALA A 296 -14.54 5.20 -11.96
N VAL A 297 -14.71 6.16 -12.85
CA VAL A 297 -15.29 7.46 -12.53
C VAL A 297 -16.77 7.34 -12.16
N ALA A 298 -17.56 6.57 -12.93
CA ALA A 298 -18.98 6.37 -12.69
C ALA A 298 -19.27 5.74 -11.32
N HIS A 299 -18.43 4.77 -10.90
CA HIS A 299 -18.57 4.08 -9.62
C HIS A 299 -17.71 4.68 -8.49
N LYS A 300 -17.09 5.86 -8.72
CA LYS A 300 -16.25 6.55 -7.73
C LYS A 300 -15.15 5.66 -7.16
N ALA A 301 -14.54 4.88 -8.04
CA ALA A 301 -13.40 4.05 -7.66
C ALA A 301 -12.28 4.90 -7.06
N LEU A 302 -11.56 4.34 -6.09
CA LEU A 302 -10.47 5.02 -5.41
C LEU A 302 -9.31 5.31 -6.38
N SER A 303 -8.99 4.33 -7.23
CA SER A 303 -8.03 4.51 -8.32
C SER A 303 -8.40 3.69 -9.56
N VAL A 304 -7.82 4.09 -10.68
CA VAL A 304 -7.70 3.30 -11.90
C VAL A 304 -6.22 3.22 -12.23
N ASP A 305 -5.73 1.99 -12.38
CA ASP A 305 -4.32 1.67 -12.40
C ASP A 305 -3.92 1.13 -13.79
N HIS A 306 -2.66 1.25 -14.21
CA HIS A 306 -2.06 1.01 -15.52
C HIS A 306 -2.09 2.22 -16.44
N LEU A 307 -3.11 2.36 -17.29
CA LEU A 307 -3.35 3.53 -18.15
C LEU A 307 -2.38 3.69 -19.33
N GLU A 308 -1.73 2.63 -19.78
CA GLU A 308 -0.83 2.63 -20.93
C GLU A 308 -1.57 3.04 -22.23
N SER A 309 -2.83 2.61 -22.37
CA SER A 309 -3.71 2.90 -23.52
C SER A 309 -4.68 4.06 -23.28
N MET A 310 -4.38 4.94 -22.31
CA MET A 310 -5.23 6.06 -21.93
C MET A 310 -5.41 7.09 -23.04
N THR A 311 -6.65 7.56 -23.22
CA THR A 311 -7.04 8.55 -24.24
C THR A 311 -7.17 9.97 -23.65
N ASP A 312 -7.35 10.97 -24.53
CA ASP A 312 -7.64 12.35 -24.09
C ASP A 312 -8.97 12.48 -23.39
N ARG A 313 -9.96 11.67 -23.80
CA ARG A 313 -11.27 11.61 -23.14
C ARG A 313 -11.16 11.10 -21.72
N ASP A 314 -10.31 10.12 -21.45
CA ASP A 314 -10.09 9.61 -20.10
C ASP A 314 -9.50 10.68 -19.18
N ILE A 315 -8.56 11.48 -19.70
CA ILE A 315 -7.98 12.62 -18.97
C ILE A 315 -9.07 13.63 -18.60
N GLU A 316 -10.00 13.91 -19.51
CA GLU A 316 -11.13 14.82 -19.26
C GLU A 316 -12.06 14.27 -18.17
N LEU A 317 -12.42 12.98 -18.25
CA LEU A 317 -13.26 12.31 -17.25
C LEU A 317 -12.63 12.32 -15.86
N LEU A 318 -11.33 12.05 -15.76
CA LEU A 318 -10.63 12.02 -14.48
C LEU A 318 -10.46 13.40 -13.85
N ARG A 319 -10.42 14.48 -14.67
CA ARG A 319 -10.21 15.86 -14.17
C ARG A 319 -11.27 16.28 -13.16
N ASP A 320 -12.52 15.91 -13.40
CA ASP A 320 -13.67 16.28 -12.57
C ASP A 320 -14.00 15.20 -11.51
N SER A 321 -13.12 14.19 -11.37
CA SER A 321 -13.32 13.06 -10.46
C SER A 321 -12.42 13.10 -9.23
N GLN A 322 -12.70 12.20 -8.28
CA GLN A 322 -11.82 11.91 -7.15
C GLN A 322 -10.98 10.65 -7.36
N THR A 323 -11.22 9.92 -8.45
CA THR A 323 -10.49 8.70 -8.81
C THR A 323 -9.04 9.04 -9.13
N MET A 324 -8.11 8.33 -8.50
CA MET A 324 -6.67 8.55 -8.69
C MET A 324 -6.16 7.76 -9.89
N PRO A 325 -5.61 8.41 -10.95
CA PRO A 325 -4.86 7.71 -11.96
C PRO A 325 -3.52 7.24 -11.39
N THR A 326 -3.23 5.94 -11.52
CA THR A 326 -1.98 5.33 -11.04
C THR A 326 -1.26 4.68 -12.20
N ALA A 327 -0.08 5.18 -12.54
CA ALA A 327 0.75 4.61 -13.59
C ALA A 327 1.74 3.58 -13.04
N LEU A 328 2.00 2.52 -13.82
CA LEU A 328 2.83 1.38 -13.45
C LEU A 328 4.07 1.27 -14.36
N PRO A 329 5.06 2.17 -14.21
CA PRO A 329 6.18 2.26 -15.15
C PRO A 329 7.06 1.01 -15.19
N GLY A 330 7.03 0.17 -14.14
CA GLY A 330 7.73 -1.11 -14.10
C GLY A 330 7.17 -2.11 -15.09
N THR A 331 5.85 -2.18 -15.22
CA THR A 331 5.11 -3.03 -16.16
C THR A 331 5.44 -2.66 -17.60
N SER A 332 5.27 -1.39 -17.96
CA SER A 332 5.63 -0.90 -19.30
C SER A 332 7.09 -1.18 -19.64
N PHE A 333 8.01 -1.04 -18.67
CA PHE A 333 9.42 -1.34 -18.85
C PHE A 333 9.68 -2.82 -19.12
N PHE A 334 9.16 -3.71 -18.27
CA PHE A 334 9.44 -5.14 -18.33
C PHE A 334 8.78 -5.82 -19.53
N LEU A 335 7.57 -5.37 -19.90
CA LEU A 335 6.83 -5.88 -21.06
C LEU A 335 7.19 -5.18 -22.36
N ASN A 336 8.03 -4.13 -22.32
CA ASN A 336 8.40 -3.31 -23.48
C ASN A 336 7.17 -2.70 -24.19
N MET A 337 6.22 -2.18 -23.36
CA MET A 337 5.01 -1.50 -23.81
C MET A 337 5.20 0.02 -23.83
N ASP A 338 4.23 0.73 -24.40
CA ASP A 338 4.10 2.16 -24.23
C ASP A 338 3.86 2.52 -22.76
N TYR A 339 4.19 3.75 -22.39
CA TYR A 339 4.01 4.23 -21.01
C TYR A 339 2.74 5.07 -20.90
N ALA A 340 2.05 4.96 -19.78
CA ALA A 340 0.95 5.85 -19.45
C ALA A 340 1.35 7.33 -19.63
N PRO A 341 0.49 8.20 -20.22
CA PRO A 341 0.83 9.58 -20.59
C PRO A 341 0.88 10.54 -19.39
N ALA A 342 1.66 10.17 -18.35
CA ALA A 342 1.67 10.87 -17.05
C ALA A 342 2.06 12.35 -17.16
N ARG A 343 2.98 12.74 -18.07
CA ARG A 343 3.27 14.15 -18.32
C ARG A 343 2.01 14.90 -18.74
N LYS A 344 1.22 14.32 -19.67
CA LYS A 344 -0.02 14.92 -20.15
C LYS A 344 -1.07 14.99 -19.04
N MET A 345 -1.21 13.94 -18.24
CA MET A 345 -2.10 13.94 -17.07
C MET A 345 -1.78 15.09 -16.12
N ILE A 346 -0.50 15.25 -15.73
CA ILE A 346 -0.07 16.34 -14.82
C ILE A 346 -0.31 17.70 -15.45
N THR A 347 0.04 17.92 -16.70
CA THR A 347 -0.18 19.20 -17.38
C THR A 347 -1.66 19.53 -17.58
N SER A 348 -2.52 18.52 -17.58
CA SER A 348 -3.98 18.66 -17.58
C SER A 348 -4.60 18.88 -16.19
N GLY A 349 -3.76 18.96 -15.14
CA GLY A 349 -4.20 19.27 -13.79
C GLY A 349 -4.52 18.06 -12.91
N LEU A 350 -4.26 16.82 -13.37
CA LEU A 350 -4.56 15.64 -12.58
C LEU A 350 -3.52 15.41 -11.48
N ALA A 351 -3.96 14.72 -10.42
CA ALA A 351 -3.06 14.08 -9.46
C ALA A 351 -2.66 12.72 -10.03
N VAL A 352 -1.37 12.46 -10.17
CA VAL A 352 -0.86 11.18 -10.67
C VAL A 352 -0.14 10.44 -9.56
N ALA A 353 -0.48 9.17 -9.34
CA ALA A 353 0.29 8.25 -8.52
C ALA A 353 1.16 7.33 -9.40
N ILE A 354 2.22 6.77 -8.83
CA ILE A 354 2.99 5.67 -9.42
C ILE A 354 3.10 4.54 -8.41
N ALA A 355 3.09 3.31 -8.90
CA ALA A 355 3.25 2.11 -8.11
C ALA A 355 4.16 1.10 -8.81
N SER A 356 4.55 0.04 -8.09
CA SER A 356 5.52 -0.92 -8.62
C SER A 356 4.89 -1.97 -9.53
N ASP A 357 3.66 -2.37 -9.26
CA ASP A 357 3.02 -3.57 -9.80
C ASP A 357 3.85 -4.85 -9.53
N TYR A 358 4.45 -4.96 -8.34
CA TYR A 358 5.28 -6.12 -8.03
C TYR A 358 4.49 -7.42 -8.13
N ASN A 359 4.73 -8.17 -9.19
CA ASN A 359 4.08 -9.44 -9.51
C ASN A 359 5.05 -10.36 -10.30
N PRO A 360 4.76 -11.67 -10.41
CA PRO A 360 5.69 -12.60 -11.05
C PRO A 360 5.74 -12.49 -12.59
N GLY A 361 4.78 -11.82 -13.23
CA GLY A 361 4.58 -11.89 -14.68
C GLY A 361 5.00 -10.67 -15.45
N SER A 362 4.71 -9.48 -14.93
CA SER A 362 4.89 -8.21 -15.62
C SER A 362 5.87 -7.27 -14.93
N THR A 363 6.13 -7.47 -13.61
CA THR A 363 7.11 -6.65 -12.87
C THR A 363 7.65 -7.43 -11.67
N PRO A 364 8.69 -8.26 -11.83
CA PRO A 364 9.23 -9.04 -10.70
C PRO A 364 10.14 -8.18 -9.79
N SER A 365 9.73 -6.94 -9.48
CA SER A 365 10.47 -6.00 -8.65
C SER A 365 9.55 -4.97 -7.99
N GLY A 366 9.63 -4.85 -6.66
CA GLY A 366 8.95 -3.82 -5.89
C GLY A 366 9.85 -2.61 -5.56
N ASP A 367 10.86 -2.32 -6.36
CA ASP A 367 11.77 -1.18 -6.13
C ASP A 367 11.13 0.15 -6.55
N MET A 368 10.44 0.82 -5.60
CA MET A 368 9.79 2.11 -5.83
C MET A 368 10.77 3.22 -6.25
N LYS A 369 12.04 3.17 -5.83
CA LYS A 369 13.04 4.12 -6.32
C LYS A 369 13.31 3.92 -7.81
N PHE A 370 13.30 2.68 -8.28
CA PHE A 370 13.41 2.39 -9.72
C PHE A 370 12.15 2.86 -10.47
N ALA A 371 10.94 2.66 -9.93
CA ALA A 371 9.71 3.21 -10.49
C ALA A 371 9.76 4.75 -10.63
N VAL A 372 10.24 5.45 -9.59
CA VAL A 372 10.51 6.91 -9.62
C VAL A 372 11.48 7.27 -10.75
N SER A 373 12.54 6.49 -10.95
CA SER A 373 13.51 6.73 -12.02
C SER A 373 12.90 6.54 -13.42
N LEU A 374 12.10 5.48 -13.60
CA LEU A 374 11.38 5.22 -14.85
C LEU A 374 10.37 6.34 -15.15
N ALA A 375 9.63 6.80 -14.14
CA ALA A 375 8.70 7.92 -14.29
C ALA A 375 9.42 9.19 -14.77
N CYS A 376 10.61 9.49 -14.25
CA CYS A 376 11.41 10.62 -14.74
C CYS A 376 11.90 10.40 -16.17
N ILE A 377 12.52 9.26 -16.47
CA ILE A 377 13.22 9.00 -17.73
C ILE A 377 12.24 8.75 -18.87
N LYS A 378 11.22 7.94 -18.64
CA LYS A 378 10.29 7.45 -19.67
C LYS A 378 9.01 8.28 -19.76
N MET A 379 8.47 8.70 -18.62
CA MET A 379 7.19 9.43 -18.58
C MET A 379 7.39 10.94 -18.45
N ARG A 380 8.65 11.43 -18.41
CA ARG A 380 9.02 12.84 -18.39
C ARG A 380 8.56 13.61 -17.15
N LEU A 381 8.42 12.95 -16.01
CA LEU A 381 8.16 13.62 -14.73
C LEU A 381 9.43 14.31 -14.23
N LEU A 382 9.25 15.47 -13.59
CA LEU A 382 10.31 16.07 -12.79
C LEU A 382 10.60 15.19 -11.56
N PRO A 383 11.81 15.21 -10.99
CA PRO A 383 12.12 14.45 -9.78
C PRO A 383 11.14 14.68 -8.64
N GLU A 384 10.74 15.93 -8.41
CA GLU A 384 9.77 16.33 -7.39
C GLU A 384 8.38 15.73 -7.64
N GLU A 385 7.93 15.75 -8.91
CA GLU A 385 6.65 15.16 -9.32
C GLU A 385 6.65 13.66 -9.12
N ALA A 386 7.72 12.96 -9.47
CA ALA A 386 7.84 11.52 -9.32
C ALA A 386 7.94 11.10 -7.84
N ILE A 387 8.62 11.89 -6.99
CA ILE A 387 8.66 11.67 -5.54
C ILE A 387 7.26 11.84 -4.94
N ASN A 388 6.55 12.92 -5.27
CA ASN A 388 5.19 13.15 -4.80
C ASN A 388 4.21 12.09 -5.33
N ALA A 389 4.39 11.60 -6.57
CA ALA A 389 3.61 10.51 -7.15
C ALA A 389 3.80 9.19 -6.36
N ALA A 390 5.02 8.91 -5.87
CA ALA A 390 5.37 7.72 -5.11
C ALA A 390 5.10 7.84 -3.60
N THR A 391 4.78 9.02 -3.09
CA THR A 391 4.57 9.28 -1.67
C THR A 391 3.14 9.74 -1.40
N ILE A 392 2.86 11.04 -1.39
CA ILE A 392 1.53 11.57 -1.03
C ILE A 392 0.43 11.11 -2.00
N ASN A 393 0.69 11.06 -3.30
CA ASN A 393 -0.30 10.60 -4.28
C ASN A 393 -0.46 9.07 -4.25
N GLY A 394 0.61 8.30 -4.03
CA GLY A 394 0.51 6.87 -3.73
C GLY A 394 -0.33 6.59 -2.50
N ALA A 395 -0.14 7.37 -1.42
CA ALA A 395 -0.99 7.30 -0.24
C ALA A 395 -2.46 7.66 -0.56
N ALA A 396 -2.70 8.67 -1.39
CA ALA A 396 -4.06 9.04 -1.83
C ALA A 396 -4.73 7.92 -2.62
N ALA A 397 -4.00 7.25 -3.52
CA ALA A 397 -4.48 6.10 -4.29
C ALA A 397 -4.83 4.87 -3.42
N MET A 398 -4.33 4.84 -2.18
CA MET A 398 -4.68 3.87 -1.14
C MET A 398 -5.71 4.40 -0.13
N GLY A 399 -6.28 5.61 -0.33
CA GLY A 399 -7.15 6.25 0.66
C GLY A 399 -6.44 6.62 1.97
N LEU A 400 -5.12 6.66 1.98
CA LEU A 400 -4.26 6.96 3.14
C LEU A 400 -3.69 8.38 3.13
N GLY A 401 -4.11 9.25 2.22
CA GLY A 401 -3.57 10.61 2.12
C GLY A 401 -3.69 11.44 3.41
N HIS A 402 -4.64 11.12 4.29
CA HIS A 402 -4.76 11.73 5.62
C HIS A 402 -3.78 11.13 6.64
N GLU A 403 -3.26 9.91 6.41
CA GLU A 403 -2.49 9.13 7.36
C GLU A 403 -1.00 9.06 7.05
N ALA A 404 -0.61 9.15 5.76
CA ALA A 404 0.75 8.87 5.32
C ALA A 404 1.17 9.73 4.12
N GLY A 405 2.39 9.52 3.62
CA GLY A 405 2.90 10.04 2.35
C GLY A 405 3.43 11.48 2.39
N SER A 406 3.44 12.14 3.53
CA SER A 406 4.04 13.49 3.70
C SER A 406 4.57 13.71 5.11
N ILE A 407 5.50 14.68 5.24
CA ILE A 407 5.92 15.21 6.55
C ILE A 407 4.87 16.23 7.01
N THR A 408 3.89 15.73 7.76
CA THR A 408 2.78 16.51 8.30
C THR A 408 2.49 16.06 9.72
N ARG A 409 2.27 16.98 10.67
CA ARG A 409 1.93 16.62 12.05
C ARG A 409 0.70 15.75 12.09
N GLY A 410 0.71 14.72 12.94
CA GLY A 410 -0.36 13.74 13.10
C GLY A 410 -0.32 12.56 12.13
N LYS A 411 0.40 12.63 11.01
CA LYS A 411 0.57 11.49 10.09
C LYS A 411 1.55 10.45 10.64
N LEU A 412 1.49 9.25 10.09
CA LEU A 412 2.40 8.16 10.43
C LEU A 412 3.85 8.58 10.21
N ALA A 413 4.70 8.32 11.19
CA ALA A 413 6.14 8.54 11.09
C ALA A 413 6.80 7.38 10.31
N ASN A 414 6.40 7.23 9.04
CA ASN A 414 6.97 6.29 8.09
C ASN A 414 7.92 7.06 7.17
N LEU A 415 9.23 6.87 7.37
CA LEU A 415 10.26 7.74 6.83
C LEU A 415 11.42 6.93 6.23
N ILE A 416 11.99 7.46 5.18
CA ILE A 416 13.28 7.06 4.62
C ILE A 416 14.35 8.01 5.14
N ILE A 417 15.45 7.48 5.66
CA ILE A 417 16.68 8.20 5.93
C ILE A 417 17.70 7.78 4.87
N THR A 418 18.16 8.69 4.04
CA THR A 418 19.18 8.40 3.04
C THR A 418 20.58 8.62 3.59
N ARG A 419 21.61 8.11 2.91
CA ARG A 419 22.95 8.67 3.00
C ARG A 419 22.92 10.14 2.57
N PRO A 420 23.90 10.98 2.95
CA PRO A 420 23.98 12.33 2.45
C PRO A 420 23.96 12.37 0.91
N ILE A 421 22.99 13.06 0.33
CA ILE A 421 22.83 13.29 -1.11
C ILE A 421 22.81 14.79 -1.41
N LYS A 422 23.32 15.17 -2.57
CA LYS A 422 23.45 16.60 -2.93
C LYS A 422 22.08 17.28 -3.11
N SER A 423 21.12 16.58 -3.69
CA SER A 423 19.77 17.09 -3.97
C SER A 423 18.78 15.95 -4.14
N LEU A 424 17.47 16.23 -4.15
CA LEU A 424 16.42 15.25 -4.43
C LEU A 424 16.56 14.64 -5.84
N ASN A 425 17.12 15.38 -6.80
CA ASN A 425 17.37 14.90 -8.16
C ASN A 425 18.28 13.67 -8.19
N PHE A 426 19.12 13.48 -7.16
CA PHE A 426 20.00 12.32 -7.07
C PHE A 426 19.21 11.02 -6.91
N ILE A 427 18.00 11.07 -6.34
CA ILE A 427 17.15 9.86 -6.11
C ILE A 427 16.84 9.15 -7.44
N PRO A 428 16.18 9.79 -8.45
CA PRO A 428 15.95 9.14 -9.74
C PRO A 428 17.20 9.02 -10.61
N TYR A 429 18.17 9.94 -10.48
CA TYR A 429 19.40 9.91 -11.26
C TYR A 429 20.24 8.66 -10.98
N ALA A 430 20.38 8.30 -9.72
CA ALA A 430 21.19 7.17 -9.26
C ALA A 430 20.35 5.89 -9.13
N TYR A 431 19.65 5.52 -10.19
CA TYR A 431 18.58 4.51 -10.19
C TYR A 431 18.94 3.13 -9.62
N THR A 432 20.19 2.67 -9.73
CA THR A 432 20.65 1.40 -9.15
C THR A 432 21.45 1.58 -7.85
N THR A 433 21.89 2.80 -7.52
CA THR A 433 22.71 3.04 -6.34
C THR A 433 21.88 2.92 -5.06
N PRO A 434 22.27 2.08 -4.08
CA PRO A 434 21.60 2.05 -2.78
C PRO A 434 21.83 3.37 -2.04
N ILE A 435 20.79 4.16 -1.85
CA ILE A 435 20.87 5.46 -1.16
C ILE A 435 20.22 5.42 0.22
N ILE A 436 19.34 4.46 0.48
CA ILE A 436 18.66 4.33 1.77
C ILE A 436 19.67 3.81 2.80
N ASP A 437 19.80 4.55 3.89
CA ASP A 437 20.62 4.17 5.05
C ASP A 437 19.78 3.43 6.08
N ARG A 438 18.57 3.93 6.37
CA ARG A 438 17.64 3.35 7.33
C ARG A 438 16.20 3.65 6.97
N MET A 439 15.32 2.75 7.41
CA MET A 439 13.88 2.96 7.45
C MET A 439 13.43 3.25 8.87
N VAL A 440 12.50 4.16 9.02
CA VAL A 440 11.76 4.40 10.26
C VAL A 440 10.29 4.17 9.96
N LEU A 441 9.66 3.20 10.60
CA LEU A 441 8.25 2.89 10.44
C LEU A 441 7.55 3.03 11.79
N ARG A 442 6.45 3.78 11.80
CA ARG A 442 5.72 4.12 13.03
C ARG A 442 6.67 4.64 14.12
N GLY A 443 7.62 5.50 13.70
CA GLY A 443 8.58 6.13 14.61
C GLY A 443 9.71 5.23 15.10
N LYS A 444 9.81 3.97 14.68
CA LYS A 444 10.86 3.03 15.10
C LYS A 444 11.77 2.69 13.93
N CYS A 445 13.07 2.61 14.18
CA CYS A 445 14.00 2.08 13.18
C CYS A 445 13.67 0.62 12.87
N VAL A 446 13.68 0.26 11.60
CA VAL A 446 13.50 -1.10 11.13
C VAL A 446 14.86 -1.64 10.69
N GLU A 447 15.20 -2.84 11.16
CA GLU A 447 16.42 -3.57 10.79
C GLU A 447 16.28 -4.29 9.43
#